data_7ad69589abfc81e5bf5c92cf22fb620d
#
_entry.id   7ad69589abfc81e5bf5c92cf22fb620d
#
_cell.length_a   1.000
_cell.length_b   1.000
_cell.length_c   1.000
_cell.angle_alpha   90.00
_cell.angle_beta   90.00
_cell.angle_gamma   90.00
#
_symmetry.space_group_name_H-M   'P 1'
#
loop_
_entity.id
_entity.type
_entity.pdbx_description
1 polymer ?
#
loop_
_entity_poly.entity_id
_entity_poly.type
_entity_poly.pdbx_seq_one_letter_code
_entity_poly.pdbx_strand_id
1 'polypeptide(L)'
;MGAYSVEGIVLRHADYRENDRMLTLLTPRGRVDALSRGCKRPKSPLLPGSEVFVLGNYELVTSKSHTLVANCLLRDSFYNLRLDIDALACAAYMANICEATVQPEENAQRPFLLLAHALGYLCYNSYAPRAVLSAFLLHYAIALGYRPRLHHCVICGKEIDDSQGALFDIEQGGVVCPDCKSRMGRGGLLKRTELNWLREARDVGVKGELPAEDAPLPLLQAYLESRIDKRIPPLMTRL
;
A
#
# COMPACT_ATOMS: atom_id res chain seq x y z
N MET A 1 27.69 -4.52 17.89
CA MET A 1 27.05 -3.30 17.36
C MET A 1 27.33 -3.27 15.86
N GLY A 2 26.29 -3.27 15.04
CA GLY A 2 26.40 -3.17 13.58
C GLY A 2 25.78 -1.85 13.13
N ALA A 3 26.50 -1.10 12.29
CA ALA A 3 25.96 0.04 11.59
C ALA A 3 25.68 -0.35 10.14
N TYR A 4 24.55 0.05 9.60
CA TYR A 4 24.20 -0.20 8.19
C TYR A 4 23.34 0.94 7.65
N SER A 5 23.37 1.12 6.33
CA SER A 5 22.52 2.08 5.63
C SER A 5 21.40 1.35 4.89
N VAL A 6 20.20 1.88 4.94
CA VAL A 6 19.04 1.33 4.27
C VAL A 6 18.09 2.44 3.81
N GLU A 7 17.54 2.28 2.62
CA GLU A 7 16.45 3.13 2.16
C GLU A 7 15.16 2.72 2.88
N GLY A 8 14.40 3.71 3.36
CA GLY A 8 13.19 3.44 4.14
C GLY A 8 12.13 4.51 3.97
N ILE A 9 10.87 4.10 4.18
CA ILE A 9 9.71 4.99 4.26
C ILE A 9 9.17 4.92 5.67
N VAL A 10 8.94 6.07 6.32
CA VAL A 10 8.31 6.12 7.65
C VAL A 10 6.82 5.80 7.50
N LEU A 11 6.39 4.63 7.95
CA LEU A 11 4.98 4.22 7.96
C LEU A 11 4.23 4.90 9.10
N ARG A 12 4.87 4.98 10.26
CA ARG A 12 4.32 5.54 11.48
C ARG A 12 5.43 6.03 12.41
N HIS A 13 5.13 6.99 13.25
CA HIS A 13 5.92 7.31 14.41
C HIS A 13 5.05 7.36 15.68
N ALA A 14 5.68 7.14 16.82
CA ALA A 14 5.09 7.35 18.13
C ALA A 14 6.06 8.14 19.00
N ASP A 15 5.56 9.09 19.78
CA ASP A 15 6.38 9.82 20.73
C ASP A 15 6.91 8.86 21.80
N TYR A 16 8.23 8.94 22.04
CA TYR A 16 8.94 8.07 22.98
C TYR A 16 9.62 8.91 24.00
N ARG A 17 9.44 9.44 24.93
CA ARG A 17 10.00 10.50 25.78
C ARG A 17 9.75 11.88 25.17
N GLU A 18 10.21 12.88 25.89
CA GLU A 18 9.96 14.30 25.58
C GLU A 18 10.42 14.68 24.16
N ASN A 19 11.61 14.24 23.77
CA ASN A 19 12.29 14.69 22.55
C ASN A 19 12.56 13.58 21.54
N ASP A 20 12.11 12.37 21.79
CA ASP A 20 12.40 11.18 20.99
C ASP A 20 11.15 10.66 20.27
N ARG A 21 11.34 9.97 19.15
CA ARG A 21 10.28 9.24 18.44
C ARG A 21 10.72 7.81 18.15
N MET A 22 9.81 6.86 18.32
CA MET A 22 9.95 5.54 17.75
C MET A 22 9.37 5.55 16.35
N LEU A 23 10.19 5.25 15.34
CA LEU A 23 9.80 5.18 13.93
C LEU A 23 9.55 3.73 13.55
N THR A 24 8.49 3.48 12.79
CA THR A 24 8.28 2.22 12.07
C THR A 24 8.61 2.47 10.60
N LEU A 25 9.71 1.89 10.12
CA LEU A 25 10.21 2.04 8.76
C LEU A 25 9.83 0.82 7.91
N LEU A 26 9.31 1.06 6.72
CA LEU A 26 9.29 0.07 5.65
C LEU A 26 10.59 0.17 4.86
N THR A 27 11.31 -0.92 4.75
CA THR A 27 12.55 -1.01 3.98
C THR A 27 12.47 -2.15 2.96
N PRO A 28 13.33 -2.22 1.94
CA PRO A 28 13.41 -3.38 1.06
C PRO A 28 13.71 -4.71 1.76
N ARG A 29 14.24 -4.63 3.00
CA ARG A 29 14.60 -5.80 3.84
C ARG A 29 13.60 -6.08 4.96
N GLY A 30 12.37 -5.57 4.83
CA GLY A 30 11.34 -5.73 5.84
C GLY A 30 11.11 -4.48 6.69
N ARG A 31 10.28 -4.65 7.70
CA ARG A 31 9.95 -3.60 8.65
C ARG A 31 11.03 -3.45 9.73
N VAL A 32 11.38 -2.21 10.06
CA VAL A 32 12.36 -1.89 11.10
C VAL A 32 11.77 -0.86 12.05
N ASP A 33 11.76 -1.18 13.35
CA ASP A 33 11.44 -0.20 14.38
C ASP A 33 12.75 0.42 14.90
N ALA A 34 12.88 1.76 14.79
CA ALA A 34 14.08 2.48 15.12
C ALA A 34 13.79 3.73 15.96
N LEU A 35 14.59 3.94 17.01
CA LEU A 35 14.47 5.08 17.89
C LEU A 35 15.26 6.28 17.32
N SER A 36 14.57 7.38 17.00
CA SER A 36 15.14 8.65 16.59
C SER A 36 15.28 9.55 17.81
N ARG A 37 16.49 9.53 18.42
CA ARG A 37 16.77 10.28 19.65
C ARG A 37 16.94 11.78 19.40
N GLY A 38 16.28 12.60 20.21
CA GLY A 38 16.39 14.04 20.14
C GLY A 38 15.82 14.65 18.86
N CYS A 39 15.06 13.89 18.07
CA CYS A 39 14.53 14.38 16.80
C CYS A 39 13.55 15.55 16.96
N LYS A 40 12.86 15.66 18.11
CA LYS A 40 11.91 16.76 18.40
C LYS A 40 12.60 18.02 18.98
N ARG A 41 13.91 17.98 19.25
CA ARG A 41 14.65 19.17 19.72
C ARG A 41 14.65 20.25 18.64
N PRO A 42 14.62 21.54 19.02
CA PRO A 42 14.78 22.63 18.06
C PRO A 42 16.04 22.45 17.21
N LYS A 43 15.91 22.60 15.88
CA LYS A 43 17.01 22.47 14.90
C LYS A 43 17.63 21.06 14.81
N SER A 44 16.94 20.03 15.28
CA SER A 44 17.42 18.65 15.12
C SER A 44 17.49 18.25 13.64
N PRO A 45 18.64 17.75 13.14
CA PRO A 45 18.75 17.28 11.76
C PRO A 45 17.93 16.02 11.50
N LEU A 46 17.49 15.30 12.55
CA LEU A 46 16.68 14.11 12.44
C LEU A 46 15.19 14.40 12.33
N LEU A 47 14.73 15.62 12.63
CA LEU A 47 13.30 15.95 12.61
C LEU A 47 12.65 15.71 11.24
N PRO A 48 13.21 16.20 10.12
CA PRO A 48 12.59 15.98 8.81
C PRO A 48 12.49 14.50 8.45
N GLY A 49 13.51 13.71 8.76
CA GLY A 49 13.54 12.25 8.53
C GLY A 49 12.68 11.43 9.50
N SER A 50 12.04 12.07 10.49
CA SER A 50 11.19 11.41 11.49
C SER A 50 9.69 11.67 11.26
N GLU A 51 9.33 12.31 10.16
CA GLU A 51 7.92 12.55 9.78
C GLU A 51 7.36 11.39 8.96
N VAL A 52 6.05 11.13 9.10
CA VAL A 52 5.35 10.05 8.37
C VAL A 52 5.43 10.29 6.87
N PHE A 53 5.54 9.21 6.10
CA PHE A 53 5.71 9.10 4.65
C PHE A 53 7.07 9.52 4.12
N VAL A 54 7.94 10.09 4.92
CA VAL A 54 9.29 10.47 4.46
C VAL A 54 10.02 9.25 3.92
N LEU A 55 10.51 9.38 2.69
CA LEU A 55 11.46 8.48 2.04
C LEU A 55 12.86 9.02 2.25
N GLY A 56 13.76 8.22 2.81
CA GLY A 56 15.15 8.61 3.09
C GLY A 56 16.10 7.45 3.14
N ASN A 57 17.40 7.75 3.07
CA ASN A 57 18.46 6.81 3.41
C ASN A 57 18.80 6.96 4.89
N TYR A 58 18.50 5.93 5.66
CA TYR A 58 18.69 5.89 7.10
C TYR A 58 19.99 5.14 7.44
N GLU A 59 20.84 5.80 8.22
CA GLU A 59 21.96 5.14 8.88
C GLU A 59 21.46 4.61 10.23
N LEU A 60 21.40 3.30 10.34
CA LEU A 60 20.87 2.60 11.51
C LEU A 60 22.00 1.93 12.29
N VAL A 61 21.97 2.06 13.61
CA VAL A 61 22.91 1.42 14.53
C VAL A 61 22.14 0.46 15.43
N THR A 62 22.39 -0.83 15.27
CA THR A 62 21.77 -1.86 16.10
C THR A 62 22.58 -2.09 17.37
N SER A 63 21.94 -1.99 18.52
CA SER A 63 22.45 -2.37 19.83
C SER A 63 21.69 -3.62 20.33
N LYS A 64 22.08 -4.13 21.52
CA LYS A 64 21.41 -5.29 22.12
C LYS A 64 19.92 -5.07 22.42
N SER A 65 19.50 -3.83 22.60
CA SER A 65 18.13 -3.50 23.04
C SER A 65 17.29 -2.74 22.00
N HIS A 66 17.93 -1.98 21.11
CA HIS A 66 17.23 -1.09 20.17
C HIS A 66 18.04 -0.84 18.91
N THR A 67 17.34 -0.59 17.80
CA THR A 67 17.91 0.05 16.62
C THR A 67 17.76 1.57 16.76
N LEU A 68 18.82 2.31 16.50
CA LEU A 68 18.87 3.79 16.60
C LEU A 68 19.03 4.38 15.21
N VAL A 69 18.34 5.48 14.94
CA VAL A 69 18.61 6.34 13.79
C VAL A 69 19.82 7.23 14.13
N ALA A 70 20.96 6.97 13.49
CA ALA A 70 22.15 7.81 13.63
C ALA A 70 22.09 9.02 12.70
N ASN A 71 21.60 8.83 11.46
CA ASN A 71 21.45 9.86 10.46
C ASN A 71 20.32 9.53 9.48
N CYS A 72 19.79 10.53 8.79
CA CYS A 72 18.85 10.37 7.68
C CYS A 72 19.16 11.36 6.57
N LEU A 73 19.51 10.84 5.40
CA LEU A 73 19.55 11.64 4.17
C LEU A 73 18.17 11.62 3.53
N LEU A 74 17.44 12.72 3.65
CA LEU A 74 16.11 12.91 3.07
C LEU A 74 16.18 12.76 1.54
N ARG A 75 15.33 11.92 0.97
CA ARG A 75 15.12 11.74 -0.48
C ARG A 75 13.88 12.48 -0.93
N ASP A 76 12.75 12.21 -0.27
CA ASP A 76 11.48 12.85 -0.53
C ASP A 76 10.65 12.94 0.75
N SER A 77 9.99 14.06 0.95
CA SER A 77 9.09 14.28 2.07
C SER A 77 7.62 14.06 1.71
N PHE A 78 7.31 13.92 0.41
CA PHE A 78 5.95 13.89 -0.14
C PHE A 78 5.05 14.95 0.49
N TYR A 79 5.57 16.17 0.60
CA TYR A 79 4.95 17.25 1.40
C TYR A 79 3.52 17.57 0.94
N ASN A 80 3.28 17.57 -0.38
CA ASN A 80 1.98 17.94 -0.94
C ASN A 80 0.84 17.01 -0.50
N LEU A 81 1.13 15.78 -0.03
CA LEU A 81 0.11 14.91 0.58
C LEU A 81 -0.65 15.57 1.74
N ARG A 82 0.00 16.49 2.46
CA ARG A 82 -0.58 17.20 3.60
C ARG A 82 -1.55 18.30 3.19
N LEU A 83 -1.57 18.67 1.90
CA LEU A 83 -2.43 19.70 1.34
C LEU A 83 -3.75 19.14 0.80
N ASP A 84 -3.84 17.81 0.62
CA ASP A 84 -5.03 17.10 0.14
C ASP A 84 -5.41 15.99 1.14
N ILE A 85 -6.58 16.16 1.77
CA ILE A 85 -7.04 15.24 2.82
C ILE A 85 -7.37 13.84 2.26
N ASP A 86 -7.84 13.74 1.02
CA ASP A 86 -8.16 12.46 0.40
C ASP A 86 -6.87 11.72 0.00
N ALA A 87 -5.87 12.44 -0.53
CA ALA A 87 -4.56 11.89 -0.79
C ALA A 87 -3.88 11.41 0.50
N LEU A 88 -3.96 12.22 1.57
CA LEU A 88 -3.41 11.88 2.88
C LEU A 88 -4.07 10.63 3.47
N ALA A 89 -5.41 10.53 3.38
CA ALA A 89 -6.16 9.38 3.86
C ALA A 89 -5.80 8.10 3.08
N CYS A 90 -5.67 8.20 1.75
CA CYS A 90 -5.23 7.07 0.91
C CYS A 90 -3.79 6.64 1.26
N ALA A 91 -2.87 7.59 1.44
CA ALA A 91 -1.48 7.31 1.85
C ALA A 91 -1.43 6.60 3.21
N ALA A 92 -2.21 7.07 4.19
CA ALA A 92 -2.29 6.45 5.52
C ALA A 92 -2.85 5.02 5.44
N TYR A 93 -3.87 4.79 4.62
CA TYR A 93 -4.43 3.45 4.43
C TYR A 93 -3.42 2.48 3.82
N MET A 94 -2.66 2.91 2.79
CA MET A 94 -1.60 2.11 2.18
C MET A 94 -0.45 1.81 3.18
N ALA A 95 -0.05 2.80 3.98
CA ALA A 95 0.97 2.61 5.01
C ALA A 95 0.52 1.60 6.08
N ASN A 96 -0.75 1.65 6.52
CA ASN A 96 -1.32 0.69 7.45
C ASN A 96 -1.32 -0.74 6.90
N ILE A 97 -1.60 -0.93 5.60
CA ILE A 97 -1.49 -2.22 4.93
C ILE A 97 -0.06 -2.76 5.01
N CYS A 98 0.92 -1.92 4.64
CA CYS A 98 2.34 -2.31 4.71
C CYS A 98 2.77 -2.65 6.14
N GLU A 99 2.38 -1.83 7.13
CA GLU A 99 2.68 -2.09 8.55
C GLU A 99 2.07 -3.42 9.03
N ALA A 100 0.85 -3.71 8.60
CA ALA A 100 0.14 -4.91 9.00
C ALA A 100 0.71 -6.20 8.39
N THR A 101 1.23 -6.14 7.16
CA THR A 101 1.58 -7.33 6.37
C THR A 101 3.07 -7.62 6.32
N VAL A 102 3.92 -6.59 6.29
CA VAL A 102 5.39 -6.78 6.20
C VAL A 102 5.98 -7.08 7.58
N GLN A 103 6.76 -8.15 7.65
CA GLN A 103 7.44 -8.56 8.88
C GLN A 103 8.90 -8.04 8.90
N PRO A 104 9.55 -7.99 10.09
CA PRO A 104 10.99 -7.77 10.18
C PRO A 104 11.78 -8.85 9.41
N GLU A 105 12.91 -8.45 8.81
CA GLU A 105 13.84 -9.36 8.11
C GLU A 105 13.23 -10.13 6.93
N GLU A 106 12.13 -9.64 6.37
CA GLU A 106 11.45 -10.19 5.21
C GLU A 106 11.88 -9.47 3.92
N ASN A 107 11.88 -10.17 2.78
CA ASN A 107 12.05 -9.50 1.49
C ASN A 107 10.81 -8.66 1.15
N ALA A 108 10.87 -7.38 1.43
CA ALA A 108 9.81 -6.41 1.19
C ALA A 108 10.08 -5.45 0.02
N GLN A 109 10.97 -5.83 -0.91
CA GLN A 109 11.32 -4.98 -2.07
C GLN A 109 10.08 -4.55 -2.87
N ARG A 110 9.15 -5.48 -3.14
CA ARG A 110 7.91 -5.15 -3.89
C ARG A 110 6.97 -4.24 -3.11
N PRO A 111 6.57 -4.55 -1.85
CA PRO A 111 5.80 -3.63 -1.01
C PRO A 111 6.41 -2.23 -0.90
N PHE A 112 7.73 -2.15 -0.70
CA PHE A 112 8.47 -0.89 -0.61
C PHE A 112 8.33 -0.05 -1.89
N LEU A 113 8.62 -0.63 -3.06
CA LEU A 113 8.50 0.06 -4.34
C LEU A 113 7.06 0.47 -4.66
N LEU A 114 6.08 -0.40 -4.35
CA LEU A 114 4.66 -0.09 -4.53
C LEU A 114 4.24 1.13 -3.72
N LEU A 115 4.63 1.17 -2.43
CA LEU A 115 4.31 2.31 -1.57
C LEU A 115 5.02 3.58 -2.04
N ALA A 116 6.31 3.51 -2.35
CA ALA A 116 7.07 4.67 -2.83
C ALA A 116 6.45 5.29 -4.09
N HIS A 117 6.09 4.46 -5.09
CA HIS A 117 5.43 4.93 -6.30
C HIS A 117 4.04 5.50 -6.04
N ALA A 118 3.23 4.82 -5.22
CA ALA A 118 1.89 5.31 -4.89
C ALA A 118 1.92 6.67 -4.17
N LEU A 119 2.84 6.87 -3.23
CA LEU A 119 3.06 8.17 -2.58
C LEU A 119 3.49 9.24 -3.60
N GLY A 120 4.36 8.88 -4.55
CA GLY A 120 4.75 9.76 -5.65
C GLY A 120 3.57 10.15 -6.54
N TYR A 121 2.72 9.21 -6.92
CA TYR A 121 1.52 9.49 -7.70
C TYR A 121 0.54 10.39 -6.95
N LEU A 122 0.29 10.14 -5.67
CA LEU A 122 -0.57 11.00 -4.84
C LEU A 122 0.00 12.41 -4.65
N CYS A 123 1.33 12.54 -4.63
CA CYS A 123 2.00 13.81 -4.33
C CYS A 123 2.20 14.70 -5.56
N TYR A 124 2.49 14.09 -6.73
CA TYR A 124 3.02 14.82 -7.89
C TYR A 124 2.17 14.69 -9.16
N ASN A 125 1.19 13.79 -9.19
CA ASN A 125 0.35 13.57 -10.36
C ASN A 125 -1.10 14.01 -10.11
N SER A 126 -1.82 14.26 -11.19
CA SER A 126 -3.23 14.70 -11.14
C SER A 126 -4.23 13.54 -11.09
N TYR A 127 -3.80 12.34 -10.69
CA TYR A 127 -4.71 11.21 -10.57
C TYR A 127 -5.62 11.35 -9.34
N ALA A 128 -6.87 10.90 -9.48
CA ALA A 128 -7.77 10.82 -8.35
C ALA A 128 -7.18 9.90 -7.25
N PRO A 129 -7.10 10.33 -5.99
CA PRO A 129 -6.49 9.55 -4.92
C PRO A 129 -7.05 8.13 -4.78
N ARG A 130 -8.36 7.95 -5.03
CA ARG A 130 -9.02 6.63 -5.00
C ARG A 130 -8.55 5.71 -6.13
N ALA A 131 -8.23 6.25 -7.32
CA ALA A 131 -7.70 5.44 -8.42
C ALA A 131 -6.28 4.94 -8.08
N VAL A 132 -5.44 5.81 -7.51
CA VAL A 132 -4.09 5.43 -7.03
C VAL A 132 -4.19 4.35 -5.96
N LEU A 133 -5.08 4.50 -4.97
CA LEU A 133 -5.30 3.50 -3.94
C LEU A 133 -5.78 2.17 -4.54
N SER A 134 -6.71 2.20 -5.49
CA SER A 134 -7.21 0.98 -6.15
C SER A 134 -6.11 0.24 -6.90
N ALA A 135 -5.26 0.96 -7.64
CA ALA A 135 -4.10 0.38 -8.31
C ALA A 135 -3.10 -0.21 -7.30
N PHE A 136 -2.83 0.50 -6.20
CA PHE A 136 -1.99 -0.01 -5.13
C PHE A 136 -2.55 -1.31 -4.56
N LEU A 137 -3.83 -1.39 -4.22
CA LEU A 137 -4.47 -2.59 -3.66
C LEU A 137 -4.37 -3.78 -4.60
N LEU A 138 -4.64 -3.56 -5.90
CA LEU A 138 -4.54 -4.60 -6.92
C LEU A 138 -3.12 -5.15 -7.02
N HIS A 139 -2.13 -4.26 -7.16
CA HIS A 139 -0.72 -4.66 -7.30
C HIS A 139 -0.14 -5.22 -6.00
N TYR A 140 -0.63 -4.77 -4.85
CA TYR A 140 -0.25 -5.32 -3.56
C TYR A 140 -0.75 -6.75 -3.39
N ALA A 141 -2.01 -7.03 -3.75
CA ALA A 141 -2.53 -8.40 -3.79
C ALA A 141 -1.71 -9.31 -4.73
N ILE A 142 -1.34 -8.80 -5.91
CA ILE A 142 -0.47 -9.52 -6.85
C ILE A 142 0.92 -9.77 -6.25
N ALA A 143 1.50 -8.80 -5.54
CA ALA A 143 2.80 -8.95 -4.88
C ALA A 143 2.80 -10.01 -3.78
N LEU A 144 1.65 -10.17 -3.10
CA LEU A 144 1.42 -11.25 -2.13
C LEU A 144 1.10 -12.61 -2.75
N GLY A 145 1.06 -12.71 -4.10
CA GLY A 145 0.75 -13.96 -4.82
C GLY A 145 -0.73 -14.16 -5.16
N TYR A 146 -1.59 -13.20 -4.81
CA TYR A 146 -3.04 -13.27 -5.05
C TYR A 146 -3.45 -12.50 -6.30
N ARG A 147 -2.99 -12.97 -7.47
CA ARG A 147 -3.36 -12.36 -8.76
C ARG A 147 -4.80 -12.72 -9.13
N PRO A 148 -5.72 -11.73 -9.30
CA PRO A 148 -7.09 -12.03 -9.66
C PRO A 148 -7.18 -12.56 -11.09
N ARG A 149 -8.06 -13.56 -11.31
CA ARG A 149 -8.39 -14.11 -12.63
C ARG A 149 -9.57 -13.34 -13.22
N LEU A 150 -9.34 -12.63 -14.36
CA LEU A 150 -10.28 -11.65 -14.92
C LEU A 150 -10.83 -12.01 -16.31
N HIS A 151 -10.46 -13.15 -16.90
CA HIS A 151 -10.87 -13.54 -18.24
C HIS A 151 -11.70 -14.83 -18.28
N HIS A 152 -11.45 -15.74 -17.35
CA HIS A 152 -12.11 -17.05 -17.31
C HIS A 152 -12.78 -17.27 -15.95
N CYS A 153 -13.93 -17.92 -15.97
CA CYS A 153 -14.64 -18.30 -14.76
C CYS A 153 -13.75 -19.14 -13.83
N VAL A 154 -13.61 -18.70 -12.58
CA VAL A 154 -12.74 -19.38 -11.59
C VAL A 154 -13.29 -20.77 -11.20
N ILE A 155 -14.56 -21.07 -11.50
CA ILE A 155 -15.23 -22.32 -11.12
C ILE A 155 -15.22 -23.34 -12.26
N CYS A 156 -15.57 -22.94 -13.51
CA CYS A 156 -15.71 -23.88 -14.63
C CYS A 156 -14.70 -23.64 -15.77
N GLY A 157 -13.91 -22.57 -15.71
CA GLY A 157 -12.90 -22.25 -16.75
C GLY A 157 -13.45 -21.61 -18.02
N LYS A 158 -14.77 -21.46 -18.18
CA LYS A 158 -15.40 -20.83 -19.36
C LYS A 158 -14.95 -19.38 -19.49
N GLU A 159 -14.67 -18.94 -20.69
CA GLU A 159 -14.40 -17.53 -20.96
C GLU A 159 -15.60 -16.66 -20.61
N ILE A 160 -15.34 -15.47 -20.04
CA ILE A 160 -16.39 -14.56 -19.61
C ILE A 160 -16.76 -13.62 -20.74
N ASP A 161 -18.03 -13.65 -21.15
CA ASP A 161 -18.64 -12.56 -21.92
C ASP A 161 -18.86 -11.37 -20.99
N ASP A 162 -18.09 -10.32 -21.20
CA ASP A 162 -18.06 -9.13 -20.36
C ASP A 162 -18.94 -7.98 -20.88
N SER A 163 -19.74 -8.22 -21.91
CA SER A 163 -20.60 -7.19 -22.54
C SER A 163 -21.51 -6.47 -21.53
N GLN A 164 -21.89 -7.15 -20.44
CA GLN A 164 -22.76 -6.65 -19.38
C GLN A 164 -22.08 -6.58 -18.00
N GLY A 165 -20.75 -6.79 -17.93
CA GLY A 165 -20.03 -6.94 -16.67
C GLY A 165 -19.85 -8.41 -16.27
N ALA A 166 -19.37 -8.66 -15.05
CA ALA A 166 -19.13 -10.01 -14.55
C ALA A 166 -19.43 -10.11 -13.04
N LEU A 167 -19.71 -11.32 -12.57
CA LEU A 167 -19.67 -11.59 -11.14
C LEU A 167 -18.21 -11.79 -10.71
N PHE A 168 -17.84 -11.32 -9.52
CA PHE A 168 -16.52 -11.54 -8.94
C PHE A 168 -16.64 -12.23 -7.59
N ASP A 169 -15.97 -13.36 -7.45
CA ASP A 169 -15.86 -14.10 -6.20
C ASP A 169 -14.59 -13.70 -5.46
N ILE A 170 -14.77 -13.10 -4.29
CA ILE A 170 -13.66 -12.61 -3.46
C ILE A 170 -12.83 -13.79 -2.92
N GLU A 171 -13.45 -14.89 -2.54
CA GLU A 171 -12.78 -16.06 -1.96
C GLU A 171 -11.99 -16.84 -3.01
N GLN A 172 -12.59 -17.04 -4.18
CA GLN A 172 -11.93 -17.71 -5.32
C GLN A 172 -10.93 -16.80 -6.05
N GLY A 173 -11.05 -15.49 -5.87
CA GLY A 173 -10.14 -14.50 -6.44
C GLY A 173 -10.29 -14.30 -7.94
N GLY A 174 -11.51 -14.15 -8.42
CA GLY A 174 -11.73 -13.85 -9.83
C GLY A 174 -13.17 -13.90 -10.30
N VAL A 175 -13.34 -13.75 -11.62
CA VAL A 175 -14.64 -13.67 -12.27
C VAL A 175 -15.38 -15.01 -12.34
N VAL A 176 -16.71 -14.97 -12.25
CA VAL A 176 -17.61 -16.12 -12.26
C VAL A 176 -18.66 -15.92 -13.35
N CYS A 177 -18.91 -16.94 -14.17
CA CYS A 177 -19.95 -16.89 -15.18
C CYS A 177 -21.37 -17.02 -14.55
N PRO A 178 -22.42 -16.57 -15.24
CA PRO A 178 -23.80 -16.65 -14.74
C PRO A 178 -24.22 -18.06 -14.35
N ASP A 179 -23.79 -19.09 -15.11
CA ASP A 179 -24.12 -20.49 -14.87
C ASP A 179 -23.55 -21.02 -13.54
N CYS A 180 -22.47 -20.39 -13.06
CA CYS A 180 -21.80 -20.76 -11.82
C CYS A 180 -22.19 -19.88 -10.61
N LYS A 181 -23.09 -18.93 -10.77
CA LYS A 181 -23.50 -17.97 -9.73
C LYS A 181 -23.94 -18.66 -8.43
N SER A 182 -24.65 -19.77 -8.50
CA SER A 182 -25.15 -20.52 -7.33
C SER A 182 -24.02 -21.17 -6.50
N ARG A 183 -22.82 -21.30 -7.07
CA ARG A 183 -21.62 -21.86 -6.42
C ARG A 183 -20.62 -20.80 -6.00
N MET A 184 -20.94 -19.51 -6.21
CA MET A 184 -20.12 -18.38 -5.82
C MET A 184 -20.22 -18.16 -4.30
N GLY A 185 -19.09 -17.85 -3.67
CA GLY A 185 -19.02 -17.41 -2.29
C GLY A 185 -19.33 -15.92 -2.13
N ARG A 186 -18.59 -15.25 -1.24
CA ARG A 186 -18.72 -13.81 -1.03
C ARG A 186 -18.20 -13.05 -2.25
N GLY A 187 -18.96 -12.09 -2.74
CA GLY A 187 -18.57 -11.27 -3.88
C GLY A 187 -19.71 -10.39 -4.39
N GLY A 188 -19.58 -9.91 -5.60
CA GLY A 188 -20.55 -8.98 -6.17
C GLY A 188 -20.46 -8.85 -7.68
N LEU A 189 -21.36 -8.03 -8.22
CA LEU A 189 -21.35 -7.66 -9.62
C LEU A 189 -20.29 -6.58 -9.85
N LEU A 190 -19.42 -6.82 -10.81
CA LEU A 190 -18.54 -5.81 -11.43
C LEU A 190 -19.23 -5.27 -12.68
N LYS A 191 -19.33 -3.96 -12.77
CA LYS A 191 -19.71 -3.30 -14.02
C LYS A 191 -18.65 -3.59 -15.09
N ARG A 192 -19.04 -3.47 -16.36
CA ARG A 192 -18.11 -3.62 -17.49
C ARG A 192 -16.90 -2.66 -17.37
N THR A 193 -17.16 -1.40 -17.02
CA THR A 193 -16.11 -0.38 -16.82
C THR A 193 -15.13 -0.75 -15.71
N GLU A 194 -15.63 -1.26 -14.58
CA GLU A 194 -14.80 -1.73 -13.46
C GLU A 194 -13.96 -2.97 -13.83
N LEU A 195 -14.52 -3.89 -14.61
CA LEU A 195 -13.78 -5.06 -15.08
C LEU A 195 -12.67 -4.68 -16.08
N ASN A 196 -12.97 -3.75 -16.99
CA ASN A 196 -11.97 -3.21 -17.92
C ASN A 196 -10.86 -2.48 -17.16
N TRP A 197 -11.22 -1.65 -16.18
CA TRP A 197 -10.26 -1.00 -15.30
C TRP A 197 -9.31 -2.01 -14.63
N LEU A 198 -9.84 -3.09 -14.06
CA LEU A 198 -9.03 -4.13 -13.43
C LEU A 198 -8.05 -4.81 -14.40
N ARG A 199 -8.50 -5.07 -15.64
CA ARG A 199 -7.67 -5.67 -16.69
C ARG A 199 -6.52 -4.74 -17.10
N GLU A 200 -6.86 -3.50 -17.42
CA GLU A 200 -5.89 -2.48 -17.81
C GLU A 200 -4.90 -2.17 -16.70
N ALA A 201 -5.38 -1.85 -15.49
CA ALA A 201 -4.53 -1.55 -14.34
C ALA A 201 -3.58 -2.71 -14.00
N ARG A 202 -4.04 -3.97 -14.12
CA ARG A 202 -3.21 -5.16 -13.89
C ARG A 202 -2.05 -5.27 -14.88
N ASP A 203 -2.27 -4.91 -16.13
CA ASP A 203 -1.31 -5.14 -17.22
C ASP A 203 -0.33 -3.98 -17.36
N VAL A 204 -0.75 -2.75 -17.03
CA VAL A 204 0.09 -1.54 -17.09
C VAL A 204 1.14 -1.49 -15.97
N GLY A 205 0.90 -2.16 -14.84
CA GLY A 205 1.82 -2.16 -13.71
C GLY A 205 1.82 -0.82 -12.94
N VAL A 206 2.73 -0.70 -11.97
CA VAL A 206 2.80 0.45 -11.04
C VAL A 206 3.37 1.72 -11.68
N LYS A 207 3.96 1.63 -12.88
CA LYS A 207 4.66 2.72 -13.56
C LYS A 207 3.91 3.30 -14.76
N GLY A 208 2.76 2.75 -15.11
CA GLY A 208 1.99 3.18 -16.26
C GLY A 208 0.93 4.22 -15.93
N GLU A 209 0.29 4.74 -16.97
CA GLU A 209 -0.86 5.62 -16.79
C GLU A 209 -2.02 4.81 -16.17
N LEU A 210 -2.57 5.33 -15.07
CA LEU A 210 -3.72 4.69 -14.43
C LEU A 210 -4.98 4.98 -15.27
N PRO A 211 -5.85 3.97 -15.46
CA PRO A 211 -7.14 4.21 -16.08
C PRO A 211 -7.93 5.25 -15.27
N ALA A 212 -8.56 6.21 -15.97
CA ALA A 212 -9.08 7.41 -15.33
C ALA A 212 -10.32 7.21 -14.45
N GLU A 213 -11.15 6.20 -14.72
CA GLU A 213 -12.50 6.10 -14.16
C GLU A 213 -12.85 4.70 -13.66
N ASP A 214 -13.85 4.63 -12.77
CA ASP A 214 -14.53 3.41 -12.30
C ASP A 214 -13.66 2.33 -11.64
N ALA A 215 -12.63 2.75 -10.87
CA ALA A 215 -11.88 1.81 -10.07
C ALA A 215 -12.78 1.15 -9.00
N PRO A 216 -12.86 -0.19 -8.94
CA PRO A 216 -13.72 -0.91 -7.99
C PRO A 216 -13.10 -0.95 -6.58
N LEU A 217 -12.89 0.22 -5.96
CA LEU A 217 -12.20 0.35 -4.68
C LEU A 217 -12.80 -0.53 -3.56
N PRO A 218 -14.14 -0.56 -3.35
CA PRO A 218 -14.72 -1.40 -2.29
C PRO A 218 -14.45 -2.89 -2.50
N LEU A 219 -14.47 -3.36 -3.75
CA LEU A 219 -14.15 -4.74 -4.07
C LEU A 219 -12.68 -5.06 -3.77
N LEU A 220 -11.76 -4.18 -4.20
CA LEU A 220 -10.33 -4.38 -3.99
C LEU A 220 -9.95 -4.34 -2.51
N GLN A 221 -10.60 -3.48 -1.71
CA GLN A 221 -10.46 -3.49 -0.25
C GLN A 221 -10.90 -4.83 0.33
N ALA A 222 -12.12 -5.27 0.02
CA ALA A 222 -12.66 -6.54 0.51
C ALA A 222 -11.84 -7.75 0.02
N TYR A 223 -11.33 -7.68 -1.22
CA TYR A 223 -10.46 -8.72 -1.77
C TYR A 223 -9.13 -8.82 -1.04
N LEU A 224 -8.43 -7.69 -0.85
CA LEU A 224 -7.16 -7.71 -0.13
C LEU A 224 -7.35 -8.12 1.33
N GLU A 225 -8.36 -7.58 2.03
CA GLU A 225 -8.68 -7.94 3.41
C GLU A 225 -8.97 -9.44 3.59
N SER A 226 -9.55 -10.08 2.57
CA SER A 226 -9.78 -11.53 2.60
C SER A 226 -8.49 -12.37 2.48
N ARG A 227 -7.37 -11.76 2.09
CA ARG A 227 -6.06 -12.42 1.87
C ARG A 227 -5.06 -12.16 3.00
N ILE A 228 -5.25 -11.08 3.73
CA ILE A 228 -4.40 -10.73 4.87
C ILE A 228 -5.15 -11.11 6.16
N ASP A 229 -4.50 -11.87 7.02
CA ASP A 229 -5.08 -12.28 8.31
C ASP A 229 -4.98 -11.16 9.36
N LYS A 230 -5.25 -9.92 8.93
CA LYS A 230 -5.23 -8.73 9.80
C LYS A 230 -6.28 -7.72 9.35
N ARG A 231 -6.97 -7.15 10.31
CA ARG A 231 -7.90 -6.07 10.07
C ARG A 231 -7.15 -4.75 9.84
N ILE A 232 -7.41 -4.12 8.71
CA ILE A 232 -6.88 -2.78 8.39
C ILE A 232 -7.87 -1.73 8.93
N PRO A 233 -7.40 -0.67 9.60
CA PRO A 233 -8.27 0.44 9.97
C PRO A 233 -9.01 0.98 8.74
N PRO A 234 -10.30 1.37 8.88
CA PRO A 234 -11.08 1.83 7.73
C PRO A 234 -10.47 3.08 7.11
N LEU A 235 -10.65 3.22 5.79
CA LEU A 235 -10.25 4.42 5.07
C LEU A 235 -11.06 5.62 5.59
N MET A 236 -10.37 6.58 6.20
CA MET A 236 -10.98 7.82 6.70
C MET A 236 -11.07 8.83 5.55
N THR A 237 -12.13 8.76 4.76
CA THR A 237 -12.45 9.79 3.77
C THR A 237 -13.61 10.64 4.26
N ARG A 238 -13.64 11.92 3.88
CA ARG A 238 -14.87 12.72 4.03
C ARG A 238 -15.95 12.07 3.16
N LEU A 239 -17.08 11.77 3.78
CA LEU A 239 -18.32 11.39 3.11
C LEU A 239 -18.87 12.56 2.30
#